data_e76016b4291930200c353fbb89f974ff
#
_entry.id   e76016b4291930200c353fbb89f974ff
#
_cell.length_a   1.000
_cell.length_b   1.000
_cell.length_c   1.000
_cell.angle_alpha   90.00
_cell.angle_beta   90.00
_cell.angle_gamma   90.00
#
_symmetry.space_group_name_H-M   'P 1'
#
loop_
_entity.id
_entity.type
_entity.pdbx_description
1 polymer ?
#
loop_
_entity_poly.entity_id
_entity_poly.type
_entity_poly.pdbx_seq_one_letter_code
_entity_poly.pdbx_strand_id
1 'polypeptide(L)'
;TKGNGDPYLRCLLRDATGDVAGRRWTFDPGVLPELERSPVVEIDGEVVAFQGKPQVNIHGIKPVDATAELLSSLLPTSKRDIEEMFSEVHALLRTIDDPALRGIAEAVFDDDQLVNAFKSAPAAMSMHHAWIGGLLEHTNQMLRIADATVRAYADAGIELNRDLVLLGILFHDLAKTTELQWTDGFNYTVRGNLIGHIVDGAAMIEAKAAEAEMHGVPSISENTLRVLQN
;
A
#
# COMPACT_ATOMS: atom_id res chain seq x y z
N THR A 1 25.61 4.96 -21.96
CA THR A 1 26.31 4.64 -23.22
C THR A 1 27.20 3.41 -23.00
N LYS A 2 27.48 2.67 -24.07
CA LYS A 2 28.47 1.58 -24.12
C LYS A 2 29.88 2.16 -24.03
N GLY A 3 30.89 1.31 -23.90
CA GLY A 3 32.29 1.73 -23.89
C GLY A 3 32.76 2.40 -25.19
N ASN A 4 32.05 2.21 -26.30
CA ASN A 4 32.27 2.89 -27.59
C ASN A 4 31.46 4.17 -27.79
N GLY A 5 30.68 4.62 -26.76
CA GLY A 5 29.85 5.82 -26.80
C GLY A 5 28.42 5.60 -27.30
N ASP A 6 28.08 4.45 -27.88
CA ASP A 6 26.72 4.19 -28.39
C ASP A 6 25.68 4.15 -27.26
N PRO A 7 24.48 4.68 -27.50
CA PRO A 7 23.39 4.61 -26.53
C PRO A 7 22.86 3.17 -26.40
N TYR A 8 22.45 2.80 -25.19
CA TYR A 8 21.70 1.59 -24.92
C TYR A 8 20.63 1.88 -23.85
N LEU A 9 19.52 1.13 -23.87
CA LEU A 9 18.50 1.22 -22.82
C LEU A 9 18.82 0.25 -21.69
N ARG A 10 18.75 0.75 -20.48
CA ARG A 10 18.71 -0.06 -19.24
C ARG A 10 17.41 0.26 -18.52
N CYS A 11 16.63 -0.78 -18.24
CA CYS A 11 15.36 -0.65 -17.52
C CYS A 11 15.20 -1.76 -16.49
N LEU A 12 14.25 -1.59 -15.61
CA LEU A 12 13.71 -2.62 -14.75
C LEU A 12 12.31 -2.95 -15.29
N LEU A 13 12.10 -4.18 -15.68
CA LEU A 13 10.81 -4.71 -16.10
C LEU A 13 10.13 -5.32 -14.89
N ARG A 14 8.87 -5.03 -14.71
CA ARG A 14 8.07 -5.54 -13.58
C ARG A 14 6.73 -6.05 -14.07
N ASP A 15 6.31 -7.18 -13.52
CA ASP A 15 4.94 -7.71 -13.64
C ASP A 15 4.47 -8.35 -12.32
N ALA A 16 3.32 -9.02 -12.35
CA ALA A 16 2.75 -9.70 -11.18
C ALA A 16 3.65 -10.81 -10.60
N THR A 17 4.64 -11.29 -11.35
CA THR A 17 5.56 -12.37 -10.94
C THR A 17 6.85 -11.85 -10.31
N GLY A 18 7.22 -10.61 -10.57
CA GLY A 18 8.42 -9.98 -10.01
C GLY A 18 9.11 -9.01 -10.94
N ASP A 19 10.37 -8.74 -10.63
CA ASP A 19 11.23 -7.79 -11.34
C ASP A 19 12.36 -8.50 -12.08
N VAL A 20 12.68 -8.02 -13.30
CA VAL A 20 13.85 -8.47 -14.03
C VAL A 20 14.56 -7.31 -14.73
N ALA A 21 15.88 -7.31 -14.71
CA ALA A 21 16.66 -6.30 -15.42
C ALA A 21 16.51 -6.47 -16.93
N GLY A 22 16.21 -5.37 -17.66
CA GLY A 22 16.14 -5.34 -19.11
C GLY A 22 17.29 -4.53 -19.71
N ARG A 23 17.84 -5.00 -20.85
CA ARG A 23 18.82 -4.27 -21.63
C ARG A 23 18.53 -4.38 -23.12
N ARG A 24 18.46 -3.23 -23.78
CA ARG A 24 18.41 -3.14 -25.24
C ARG A 24 19.70 -2.51 -25.75
N TRP A 25 20.55 -3.33 -26.35
CA TRP A 25 21.90 -2.94 -26.72
C TRP A 25 21.96 -1.99 -27.92
N THR A 26 20.96 -2.00 -28.78
CA THR A 26 20.79 -1.04 -29.88
C THR A 26 19.53 -0.24 -29.59
N PHE A 27 19.66 1.04 -29.24
CA PHE A 27 18.56 1.87 -28.79
C PHE A 27 18.62 3.25 -29.42
N ASP A 28 17.50 3.69 -30.00
CA ASP A 28 17.29 5.06 -30.44
C ASP A 28 16.73 5.89 -29.26
N PRO A 29 17.48 6.87 -28.74
CA PRO A 29 17.00 7.72 -27.68
C PRO A 29 15.73 8.52 -28.04
N GLY A 30 15.43 8.71 -29.31
CA GLY A 30 14.23 9.43 -29.78
C GLY A 30 12.92 8.76 -29.38
N VAL A 31 12.92 7.45 -29.08
CA VAL A 31 11.72 6.72 -28.61
C VAL A 31 11.51 6.79 -27.10
N LEU A 32 12.48 7.30 -26.34
CA LEU A 32 12.40 7.35 -24.89
C LEU A 32 11.18 8.14 -24.37
N PRO A 33 10.84 9.34 -24.90
CA PRO A 33 9.67 10.09 -24.44
C PRO A 33 8.33 9.38 -24.64
N GLU A 34 8.26 8.47 -25.62
CA GLU A 34 7.07 7.65 -25.86
C GLU A 34 6.97 6.52 -24.82
N LEU A 35 8.08 5.84 -24.55
CA LEU A 35 8.15 4.79 -23.52
C LEU A 35 7.91 5.35 -22.13
N GLU A 36 8.41 6.55 -21.81
CA GLU A 36 8.20 7.17 -20.50
C GLU A 36 6.73 7.60 -20.25
N ARG A 37 5.96 7.79 -21.33
CA ARG A 37 4.52 8.11 -21.22
C ARG A 37 3.63 6.88 -21.10
N SER A 38 4.14 5.70 -21.39
CA SER A 38 3.37 4.46 -21.32
C SER A 38 3.75 3.65 -20.08
N PRO A 39 2.80 3.36 -19.18
CA PRO A 39 3.06 2.52 -18.02
C PRO A 39 3.29 1.04 -18.41
N VAL A 40 2.81 0.62 -19.58
CA VAL A 40 2.91 -0.76 -20.06
C VAL A 40 3.63 -0.81 -21.40
N VAL A 41 4.52 -1.78 -21.53
CA VAL A 41 5.25 -2.06 -22.76
C VAL A 41 5.20 -3.54 -23.11
N GLU A 42 5.08 -3.84 -24.39
CA GLU A 42 5.31 -5.17 -24.91
C GLU A 42 6.81 -5.35 -25.23
N ILE A 43 7.38 -6.44 -24.75
CA ILE A 43 8.79 -6.75 -24.92
C ILE A 43 8.94 -8.03 -25.76
N ASP A 44 9.74 -7.93 -26.81
CA ASP A 44 10.34 -9.07 -27.51
C ASP A 44 11.79 -9.21 -27.09
N GLY A 45 12.20 -10.37 -26.61
CA GLY A 45 13.55 -10.56 -26.10
C GLY A 45 13.82 -11.96 -25.58
N GLU A 46 15.04 -12.18 -25.13
CA GLU A 46 15.48 -13.45 -24.56
C GLU A 46 15.96 -13.28 -23.12
N VAL A 47 15.68 -14.28 -22.28
CA VAL A 47 16.19 -14.31 -20.90
C VAL A 47 17.58 -14.94 -20.91
N VAL A 48 18.56 -14.19 -20.38
CA VAL A 48 19.95 -14.64 -20.24
C VAL A 48 20.39 -14.58 -18.78
N ALA A 49 21.40 -15.35 -18.42
CA ALA A 49 22.05 -15.23 -17.11
C ALA A 49 23.20 -14.21 -17.21
N PHE A 50 23.17 -13.16 -16.40
CA PHE A 50 24.26 -12.21 -16.27
C PHE A 50 24.68 -12.10 -14.80
N GLN A 51 25.93 -12.43 -14.50
CA GLN A 51 26.47 -12.48 -13.13
C GLN A 51 25.60 -13.29 -12.15
N GLY A 52 25.07 -14.43 -12.63
CA GLY A 52 24.23 -15.32 -11.82
C GLY A 52 22.78 -14.85 -11.60
N LYS A 53 22.37 -13.75 -12.24
CA LYS A 53 20.99 -13.22 -12.17
C LYS A 53 20.33 -13.24 -13.54
N PRO A 54 18.99 -13.44 -13.62
CA PRO A 54 18.26 -13.31 -14.86
C PRO A 54 18.30 -11.86 -15.37
N GLN A 55 18.42 -11.71 -16.68
CA GLN A 55 18.36 -10.45 -17.42
C GLN A 55 17.64 -10.69 -18.74
N VAL A 56 16.82 -9.75 -19.18
CA VAL A 56 16.20 -9.77 -20.50
C VAL A 56 17.04 -8.95 -21.48
N ASN A 57 17.54 -9.60 -22.53
CA ASN A 57 18.08 -8.91 -23.70
C ASN A 57 16.92 -8.55 -24.62
N ILE A 58 16.60 -7.26 -24.69
CA ILE A 58 15.44 -6.73 -25.40
C ILE A 58 15.80 -6.51 -26.87
N HIS A 59 15.10 -7.19 -27.76
CA HIS A 59 15.19 -7.02 -29.21
C HIS A 59 14.16 -5.99 -29.71
N GLY A 60 12.92 -6.09 -29.20
CA GLY A 60 11.82 -5.17 -29.46
C GLY A 60 11.20 -4.63 -28.17
N ILE A 61 10.79 -3.38 -28.20
CA ILE A 61 10.01 -2.72 -27.14
C ILE A 61 9.05 -1.74 -27.79
N LYS A 62 7.79 -1.82 -27.42
CA LYS A 62 6.76 -0.89 -27.89
C LYS A 62 5.76 -0.58 -26.77
N PRO A 63 5.25 0.64 -26.68
CA PRO A 63 4.14 1.00 -25.80
C PRO A 63 2.90 0.18 -26.14
N VAL A 64 2.11 -0.12 -25.11
CA VAL A 64 0.80 -0.76 -25.25
C VAL A 64 -0.23 0.11 -24.55
N ASP A 65 -1.43 0.19 -25.13
CA ASP A 65 -2.54 0.86 -24.48
C ASP A 65 -2.91 0.12 -23.20
N ALA A 66 -2.68 0.80 -22.08
CA ALA A 66 -2.89 0.22 -20.75
C ALA A 66 -4.38 0.30 -20.38
N THR A 67 -5.13 -0.77 -20.62
CA THR A 67 -6.47 -0.88 -20.03
C THR A 67 -6.37 -1.16 -18.53
N ALA A 68 -7.38 -0.79 -17.75
CA ALA A 68 -7.43 -1.06 -16.32
C ALA A 68 -7.27 -2.56 -16.00
N GLU A 69 -7.83 -3.44 -16.84
CA GLU A 69 -7.74 -4.89 -16.69
C GLU A 69 -6.29 -5.38 -16.91
N LEU A 70 -5.63 -4.87 -17.96
CA LEU A 70 -4.23 -5.22 -18.23
C LEU A 70 -3.31 -4.75 -17.09
N LEU A 71 -3.46 -3.52 -16.64
CA LEU A 71 -2.69 -2.98 -15.51
C LEU A 71 -2.89 -3.80 -14.25
N SER A 72 -4.14 -4.11 -13.90
CA SER A 72 -4.47 -4.96 -12.76
C SER A 72 -3.82 -6.34 -12.84
N SER A 73 -3.74 -6.93 -14.05
CA SER A 73 -3.10 -8.24 -14.25
C SER A 73 -1.58 -8.23 -14.12
N LEU A 74 -0.96 -7.07 -14.33
CA LEU A 74 0.49 -6.88 -14.26
C LEU A 74 1.00 -6.44 -12.89
N LEU A 75 0.11 -5.97 -11.99
CA LEU A 75 0.52 -5.57 -10.65
C LEU A 75 0.57 -6.78 -9.71
N PRO A 76 1.60 -6.89 -8.87
CA PRO A 76 1.63 -7.93 -7.84
C PRO A 76 0.46 -7.74 -6.88
N THR A 77 -0.16 -8.84 -6.49
CA THR A 77 -1.33 -8.87 -5.61
C THR A 77 -1.05 -9.79 -4.42
N SER A 78 -1.64 -9.48 -3.26
CA SER A 78 -1.59 -10.37 -2.09
C SER A 78 -2.00 -11.80 -2.48
N LYS A 79 -1.31 -12.78 -1.92
CA LYS A 79 -1.65 -14.20 -2.09
C LYS A 79 -2.77 -14.65 -1.15
N ARG A 80 -3.11 -13.83 -0.18
CA ARG A 80 -4.23 -14.05 0.74
C ARG A 80 -5.52 -13.50 0.14
N ASP A 81 -6.63 -14.09 0.51
CA ASP A 81 -7.96 -13.58 0.16
C ASP A 81 -8.21 -12.23 0.83
N ILE A 82 -8.56 -11.23 0.02
CA ILE A 82 -8.77 -9.84 0.46
C ILE A 82 -9.98 -9.73 1.39
N GLU A 83 -11.09 -10.42 1.05
CA GLU A 83 -12.32 -10.34 1.84
C GLU A 83 -12.17 -11.08 3.17
N GLU A 84 -11.43 -12.18 3.20
CA GLU A 84 -11.09 -12.89 4.42
C GLU A 84 -10.24 -12.01 5.33
N MET A 85 -9.17 -11.39 4.82
CA MET A 85 -8.33 -10.48 5.60
C MET A 85 -9.12 -9.28 6.14
N PHE A 86 -9.99 -8.71 5.32
CA PHE A 86 -10.83 -7.59 5.74
C PHE A 86 -11.79 -7.99 6.87
N SER A 87 -12.42 -9.16 6.74
CA SER A 87 -13.30 -9.71 7.77
C SER A 87 -12.56 -9.97 9.08
N GLU A 88 -11.32 -10.47 9.03
CA GLU A 88 -10.46 -10.67 10.22
C GLU A 88 -10.15 -9.33 10.91
N VAL A 89 -9.76 -8.30 10.14
CA VAL A 89 -9.47 -6.94 10.65
C VAL A 89 -10.71 -6.35 11.32
N HIS A 90 -11.85 -6.37 10.62
CA HIS A 90 -13.11 -5.84 11.14
C HIS A 90 -13.54 -6.59 12.42
N ALA A 91 -13.51 -7.93 12.40
CA ALA A 91 -13.88 -8.73 13.56
C ALA A 91 -13.00 -8.40 14.79
N LEU A 92 -11.69 -8.21 14.61
CA LEU A 92 -10.79 -7.86 15.70
C LEU A 92 -11.07 -6.45 16.26
N LEU A 93 -11.27 -5.46 15.40
CA LEU A 93 -11.56 -4.08 15.82
C LEU A 93 -12.92 -3.95 16.52
N ARG A 94 -13.90 -4.77 16.16
CA ARG A 94 -15.17 -4.86 16.89
C ARG A 94 -15.05 -5.39 18.32
N THR A 95 -13.92 -5.99 18.69
CA THR A 95 -13.63 -6.40 20.08
C THR A 95 -13.08 -5.26 20.95
N ILE A 96 -12.99 -4.03 20.44
CA ILE A 96 -12.68 -2.83 21.23
C ILE A 96 -13.82 -2.62 22.23
N ASP A 97 -13.48 -2.53 23.51
CA ASP A 97 -14.45 -2.40 24.60
C ASP A 97 -14.95 -0.96 24.75
N ASP A 98 -14.05 0.02 24.60
CA ASP A 98 -14.40 1.44 24.67
C ASP A 98 -15.33 1.83 23.50
N PRO A 99 -16.59 2.28 23.79
CA PRO A 99 -17.56 2.55 22.75
C PRO A 99 -17.17 3.75 21.87
N ALA A 100 -16.39 4.71 22.38
CA ALA A 100 -15.93 5.86 21.60
C ALA A 100 -14.85 5.43 20.60
N LEU A 101 -13.85 4.63 21.04
CA LEU A 101 -12.79 4.12 20.16
C LEU A 101 -13.35 3.14 19.12
N ARG A 102 -14.29 2.27 19.52
CA ARG A 102 -14.97 1.36 18.61
C ARG A 102 -15.78 2.11 17.56
N GLY A 103 -16.50 3.17 17.95
CA GLY A 103 -17.26 3.99 17.02
C GLY A 103 -16.39 4.70 15.97
N ILE A 104 -15.19 5.13 16.34
CA ILE A 104 -14.20 5.68 15.40
C ILE A 104 -13.73 4.62 14.39
N ALA A 105 -13.49 3.38 14.85
CA ALA A 105 -13.15 2.29 13.95
C ALA A 105 -14.31 1.96 12.99
N GLU A 106 -15.56 1.91 13.48
CA GLU A 106 -16.74 1.66 12.63
C GLU A 106 -16.94 2.78 11.59
N ALA A 107 -16.66 4.05 11.92
CA ALA A 107 -16.71 5.16 10.96
C ALA A 107 -15.70 5.01 9.78
N VAL A 108 -14.65 4.22 9.95
CA VAL A 108 -13.77 3.82 8.83
C VAL A 108 -14.46 2.77 7.96
N PHE A 109 -15.13 1.79 8.56
CA PHE A 109 -15.77 0.68 7.85
C PHE A 109 -17.10 1.09 7.18
N ASP A 110 -17.75 2.15 7.64
CA ASP A 110 -18.95 2.73 7.04
C ASP A 110 -18.64 3.62 5.81
N ASP A 111 -17.36 3.90 5.55
CA ASP A 111 -16.91 4.65 4.38
C ASP A 111 -16.50 3.70 3.24
N ASP A 112 -17.44 3.41 2.35
CA ASP A 112 -17.23 2.49 1.22
C ASP A 112 -16.05 2.88 0.33
N GLN A 113 -15.77 4.18 0.15
CA GLN A 113 -14.63 4.63 -0.67
C GLN A 113 -13.31 4.33 0.02
N LEU A 114 -13.22 4.63 1.31
CA LEU A 114 -12.04 4.36 2.11
C LEU A 114 -11.80 2.85 2.24
N VAL A 115 -12.85 2.06 2.47
CA VAL A 115 -12.78 0.59 2.53
C VAL A 115 -12.26 0.00 1.22
N ASN A 116 -12.78 0.44 0.07
CA ASN A 116 -12.32 -0.03 -1.23
C ASN A 116 -10.86 0.34 -1.49
N ALA A 117 -10.45 1.56 -1.13
CA ALA A 117 -9.07 1.99 -1.19
C ALA A 117 -8.17 1.17 -0.25
N PHE A 118 -8.58 0.94 0.99
CA PHE A 118 -7.85 0.14 1.98
C PHE A 118 -7.65 -1.32 1.53
N LYS A 119 -8.67 -1.94 0.91
CA LYS A 119 -8.59 -3.29 0.36
C LYS A 119 -7.64 -3.43 -0.82
N SER A 120 -7.40 -2.36 -1.57
CA SER A 120 -6.62 -2.40 -2.80
C SER A 120 -5.25 -1.72 -2.70
N ALA A 121 -5.04 -0.80 -1.76
CA ALA A 121 -3.79 -0.06 -1.64
C ALA A 121 -2.58 -0.97 -1.35
N PRO A 122 -1.40 -0.66 -1.94
CA PRO A 122 -0.14 -1.20 -1.47
C PRO A 122 0.27 -0.54 -0.14
N ALA A 123 1.07 -1.21 0.68
CA ALA A 123 1.62 -0.60 1.88
C ALA A 123 2.90 0.20 1.62
N ALA A 124 3.55 0.00 0.47
CA ALA A 124 4.79 0.66 0.09
C ALA A 124 4.98 0.68 -1.43
N MET A 125 5.89 1.52 -1.90
CA MET A 125 6.32 1.57 -3.30
C MET A 125 7.18 0.36 -3.71
N SER A 126 7.91 -0.22 -2.76
CA SER A 126 8.80 -1.35 -2.98
C SER A 126 9.05 -2.08 -1.65
N MET A 127 9.53 -3.32 -1.72
CA MET A 127 9.87 -4.18 -0.58
C MET A 127 8.63 -4.75 0.11
N HIS A 128 8.40 -4.45 1.40
CA HIS A 128 7.36 -5.08 2.20
C HIS A 128 5.96 -4.63 1.78
N HIS A 129 5.11 -5.59 1.45
CA HIS A 129 3.70 -5.37 1.08
C HIS A 129 3.50 -4.39 -0.09
N ALA A 130 4.48 -4.30 -1.02
CA ALA A 130 4.39 -3.50 -2.24
C ALA A 130 3.59 -4.24 -3.31
N TRP A 131 2.31 -4.53 -3.03
CA TRP A 131 1.36 -5.21 -3.90
C TRP A 131 -0.08 -4.79 -3.60
N ILE A 132 -0.99 -5.06 -4.52
CA ILE A 132 -2.42 -4.80 -4.32
C ILE A 132 -2.92 -5.58 -3.10
N GLY A 133 -3.61 -4.89 -2.20
CA GLY A 133 -4.04 -5.43 -0.90
C GLY A 133 -2.94 -5.51 0.15
N GLY A 134 -1.75 -4.97 -0.15
CA GLY A 134 -0.60 -4.99 0.76
C GLY A 134 -0.83 -4.20 2.04
N LEU A 135 -1.56 -3.07 1.97
CA LEU A 135 -1.89 -2.27 3.14
C LEU A 135 -2.82 -3.03 4.11
N LEU A 136 -3.84 -3.67 3.57
CA LEU A 136 -4.74 -4.51 4.36
C LEU A 136 -3.99 -5.69 4.99
N GLU A 137 -3.14 -6.37 4.21
CA GLU A 137 -2.34 -7.51 4.70
C GLU A 137 -1.39 -7.07 5.82
N HIS A 138 -0.71 -5.93 5.65
CA HIS A 138 0.15 -5.33 6.67
C HIS A 138 -0.63 -5.03 7.96
N THR A 139 -1.75 -4.31 7.84
CA THR A 139 -2.60 -3.95 8.99
C THR A 139 -3.13 -5.20 9.70
N ASN A 140 -3.57 -6.22 8.95
CA ASN A 140 -4.02 -7.49 9.51
C ASN A 140 -2.92 -8.17 10.34
N GLN A 141 -1.70 -8.25 9.81
CA GLN A 141 -0.56 -8.83 10.51
C GLN A 141 -0.21 -8.04 11.77
N MET A 142 -0.15 -6.71 11.68
CA MET A 142 0.18 -5.83 12.79
C MET A 142 -0.86 -5.94 13.92
N LEU A 143 -2.15 -5.95 13.60
CA LEU A 143 -3.23 -6.11 14.57
C LEU A 143 -3.13 -7.44 15.33
N ARG A 144 -2.87 -8.54 14.62
CA ARG A 144 -2.72 -9.87 15.24
C ARG A 144 -1.51 -9.96 16.16
N ILE A 145 -0.38 -9.38 15.75
CA ILE A 145 0.84 -9.33 16.56
C ILE A 145 0.60 -8.48 17.80
N ALA A 146 -0.01 -7.32 17.66
CA ALA A 146 -0.28 -6.42 18.77
C ALA A 146 -1.26 -7.02 19.79
N ASP A 147 -2.36 -7.62 19.34
CA ASP A 147 -3.32 -8.28 20.23
C ASP A 147 -2.66 -9.40 21.05
N ALA A 148 -1.81 -10.22 20.41
CA ALA A 148 -1.04 -11.24 21.11
C ALA A 148 -0.01 -10.63 22.09
N THR A 149 0.63 -9.53 21.70
CA THR A 149 1.61 -8.84 22.54
C THR A 149 0.95 -8.22 23.77
N VAL A 150 -0.18 -7.53 23.60
CA VAL A 150 -0.93 -6.95 24.74
C VAL A 150 -1.33 -8.02 25.75
N ARG A 151 -1.80 -9.17 25.27
CA ARG A 151 -2.13 -10.31 26.17
C ARG A 151 -0.91 -10.84 26.93
N ALA A 152 0.23 -10.99 26.26
CA ALA A 152 1.46 -11.43 26.91
C ALA A 152 1.95 -10.45 27.98
N TYR A 153 1.78 -9.13 27.78
CA TYR A 153 2.06 -8.13 28.80
C TYR A 153 1.10 -8.22 29.97
N ALA A 154 -0.19 -8.42 29.72
CA ALA A 154 -1.19 -8.60 30.77
C ALA A 154 -0.88 -9.84 31.64
N ASP A 155 -0.48 -10.95 31.02
CA ASP A 155 -0.05 -12.17 31.74
C ASP A 155 1.20 -11.91 32.60
N ALA A 156 2.04 -10.96 32.23
CA ALA A 156 3.19 -10.50 33.01
C ALA A 156 2.85 -9.43 34.06
N GLY A 157 1.57 -9.08 34.24
CA GLY A 157 1.10 -8.06 35.18
C GLY A 157 1.32 -6.61 34.72
N ILE A 158 1.52 -6.39 33.42
CA ILE A 158 1.67 -5.06 32.81
C ILE A 158 0.40 -4.75 32.01
N GLU A 159 -0.35 -3.75 32.46
CA GLU A 159 -1.56 -3.32 31.77
C GLU A 159 -1.22 -2.32 30.64
N LEU A 160 -1.64 -2.67 29.42
CA LEU A 160 -1.60 -1.79 28.24
C LEU A 160 -3.05 -1.48 27.83
N ASN A 161 -3.28 -0.27 27.32
CA ASN A 161 -4.56 0.05 26.73
C ASN A 161 -4.70 -0.61 25.36
N ARG A 162 -5.27 -1.84 25.35
CA ARG A 162 -5.48 -2.65 24.15
C ARG A 162 -6.27 -1.92 23.08
N ASP A 163 -7.31 -1.21 23.46
CA ASP A 163 -8.21 -0.53 22.55
C ASP A 163 -7.49 0.59 21.78
N LEU A 164 -6.69 1.39 22.48
CA LEU A 164 -5.83 2.40 21.84
C LEU A 164 -4.79 1.77 20.92
N VAL A 165 -4.19 0.65 21.33
CA VAL A 165 -3.20 -0.04 20.47
C VAL A 165 -3.84 -0.53 19.18
N LEU A 166 -5.01 -1.18 19.26
CA LEU A 166 -5.70 -1.69 18.08
C LEU A 166 -6.15 -0.56 17.14
N LEU A 167 -6.73 0.51 17.70
CA LEU A 167 -7.17 1.66 16.90
C LEU A 167 -5.98 2.40 16.29
N GLY A 168 -4.88 2.59 17.03
CA GLY A 168 -3.66 3.20 16.54
C GLY A 168 -3.06 2.40 15.36
N ILE A 169 -3.08 1.07 15.42
CA ILE A 169 -2.63 0.23 14.30
C ILE A 169 -3.55 0.37 13.08
N LEU A 170 -4.86 0.50 13.24
CA LEU A 170 -5.73 0.78 12.11
C LEU A 170 -5.30 2.05 11.39
N PHE A 171 -5.02 3.11 12.12
CA PHE A 171 -4.77 4.43 11.54
C PHE A 171 -3.31 4.70 11.14
N HIS A 172 -2.30 4.00 11.72
CA HIS A 172 -0.89 4.34 11.52
C HIS A 172 -0.48 4.48 10.05
N ASP A 173 -1.07 3.69 9.17
CA ASP A 173 -0.78 3.64 7.74
C ASP A 173 -2.01 3.85 6.84
N LEU A 174 -3.21 4.02 7.41
CA LEU A 174 -4.45 4.08 6.64
C LEU A 174 -4.46 5.20 5.59
N ALA A 175 -3.83 6.33 5.88
CA ALA A 175 -3.72 7.45 4.95
C ALA A 175 -2.78 7.17 3.75
N LYS A 176 -2.12 6.02 3.67
CA LYS A 176 -1.49 5.56 2.44
C LYS A 176 -2.49 5.34 1.31
N THR A 177 -3.77 5.19 1.62
CA THR A 177 -4.87 5.19 0.65
C THR A 177 -4.98 6.49 -0.15
N THR A 178 -4.50 7.61 0.40
CA THR A 178 -4.44 8.92 -0.26
C THR A 178 -3.02 9.31 -0.69
N GLU A 179 -2.01 8.78 -0.02
CA GLU A 179 -0.60 9.03 -0.32
C GLU A 179 -0.18 8.35 -1.61
N LEU A 180 -0.64 7.12 -1.86
CA LEU A 180 -0.24 6.29 -2.98
C LEU A 180 -1.34 6.20 -4.03
N GLN A 181 -0.94 6.02 -5.28
CA GLN A 181 -1.80 5.59 -6.39
C GLN A 181 -1.24 4.30 -6.99
N TRP A 182 -2.11 3.46 -7.53
CA TRP A 182 -1.74 2.14 -8.06
C TRP A 182 -2.49 1.74 -9.33
N THR A 183 -3.18 2.68 -9.96
CA THR A 183 -3.93 2.42 -11.21
C THR A 183 -3.02 2.19 -12.42
N ASP A 184 -1.85 2.79 -12.42
CA ASP A 184 -0.87 2.77 -13.51
C ASP A 184 0.54 2.40 -13.04
N GLY A 185 0.60 1.66 -11.92
CA GLY A 185 1.83 1.33 -11.18
C GLY A 185 1.83 2.01 -9.83
N PHE A 186 2.75 1.62 -8.95
CA PHE A 186 2.84 2.19 -7.61
C PHE A 186 3.59 3.51 -7.65
N ASN A 187 2.88 4.62 -7.40
CA ASN A 187 3.40 5.97 -7.42
C ASN A 187 2.88 6.79 -6.24
N TYR A 188 3.56 7.88 -5.90
CA TYR A 188 3.02 8.87 -4.97
C TYR A 188 2.02 9.77 -5.69
N THR A 189 0.90 10.07 -5.03
CA THR A 189 0.01 11.16 -5.46
C THR A 189 0.68 12.51 -5.25
N VAL A 190 0.15 13.58 -5.85
CA VAL A 190 0.60 14.95 -5.55
C VAL A 190 0.46 15.24 -4.05
N ARG A 191 -0.64 14.82 -3.44
CA ARG A 191 -0.88 14.97 -1.99
C ARG A 191 0.14 14.18 -1.17
N GLY A 192 0.43 12.94 -1.56
CA GLY A 192 1.43 12.10 -0.92
C GLY A 192 2.83 12.72 -0.92
N ASN A 193 3.25 13.30 -2.05
CA ASN A 193 4.54 13.98 -2.15
C ASN A 193 4.64 15.26 -1.30
N LEU A 194 3.53 15.99 -1.11
CA LEU A 194 3.53 17.28 -0.41
C LEU A 194 3.26 17.16 1.09
N ILE A 195 2.44 16.21 1.51
CA ILE A 195 1.92 16.11 2.89
C ILE A 195 2.39 14.82 3.55
N GLY A 196 2.29 13.68 2.85
CA GLY A 196 2.61 12.36 3.37
C GLY A 196 1.52 11.77 4.29
N HIS A 197 1.55 10.44 4.45
CA HIS A 197 0.52 9.71 5.18
C HIS A 197 0.47 10.00 6.69
N ILE A 198 1.56 10.45 7.31
CA ILE A 198 1.58 10.74 8.76
C ILE A 198 0.67 11.93 9.08
N VAL A 199 0.85 13.04 8.35
CA VAL A 199 0.04 14.25 8.56
C VAL A 199 -1.42 14.02 8.13
N ASP A 200 -1.61 13.35 6.99
CA ASP A 200 -2.95 12.98 6.52
C ASP A 200 -3.63 12.00 7.49
N GLY A 201 -2.88 11.07 8.08
CA GLY A 201 -3.38 10.13 9.09
C GLY A 201 -3.91 10.85 10.33
N ALA A 202 -3.18 11.83 10.84
CA ALA A 202 -3.63 12.64 11.95
C ALA A 202 -4.95 13.38 11.64
N ALA A 203 -5.06 13.98 10.44
CA ALA A 203 -6.29 14.64 10.01
C ALA A 203 -7.44 13.64 9.79
N MET A 204 -7.15 12.43 9.29
CA MET A 204 -8.14 11.38 9.11
C MET A 204 -8.72 10.90 10.44
N ILE A 205 -7.89 10.75 11.48
CA ILE A 205 -8.35 10.41 12.84
C ILE A 205 -9.34 11.47 13.35
N GLU A 206 -9.02 12.77 13.23
CA GLU A 206 -9.91 13.84 13.63
C GLU A 206 -11.25 13.80 12.86
N ALA A 207 -11.17 13.59 11.54
CA ALA A 207 -12.38 13.53 10.71
C ALA A 207 -13.28 12.36 11.10
N LYS A 208 -12.72 11.16 11.32
CA LYS A 208 -13.47 9.97 11.70
C LYS A 208 -14.00 10.04 13.12
N ALA A 209 -13.29 10.68 14.06
CA ALA A 209 -13.80 10.97 15.39
C ALA A 209 -15.01 11.92 15.34
N ALA A 210 -14.93 13.01 14.58
CA ALA A 210 -16.04 13.94 14.39
C ALA A 210 -17.26 13.29 13.70
N GLU A 211 -17.01 12.41 12.70
CA GLU A 211 -18.07 11.66 12.04
C GLU A 211 -18.78 10.70 13.01
N ALA A 212 -18.04 9.97 13.83
CA ALA A 212 -18.59 9.10 14.86
C ALA A 212 -19.46 9.88 15.86
N GLU A 213 -19.00 11.06 16.31
CA GLU A 213 -19.78 11.93 17.21
C GLU A 213 -21.09 12.39 16.57
N MET A 214 -21.11 12.73 15.28
CA MET A 214 -22.34 13.09 14.57
C MET A 214 -23.35 11.94 14.51
N HIS A 215 -22.89 10.70 14.60
CA HIS A 215 -23.72 9.49 14.69
C HIS A 215 -24.07 9.09 16.13
N GLY A 216 -23.76 9.94 17.13
CA GLY A 216 -24.13 9.72 18.53
C GLY A 216 -23.12 8.88 19.31
N VAL A 217 -21.93 8.66 18.81
CA VAL A 217 -20.83 8.02 19.53
C VAL A 217 -20.25 9.02 20.55
N PRO A 218 -19.90 8.61 21.78
CA PRO A 218 -19.26 9.49 22.76
C PRO A 218 -17.95 10.07 22.24
N SER A 219 -17.66 11.34 22.56
CA SER A 219 -16.39 11.99 22.23
C SER A 219 -15.23 11.35 22.98
N ILE A 220 -14.08 11.25 22.33
CA ILE A 220 -12.81 10.92 23.00
C ILE A 220 -12.19 12.18 23.63
N SER A 221 -11.39 11.98 24.67
CA SER A 221 -10.67 13.11 25.28
C SER A 221 -9.60 13.66 24.31
N GLU A 222 -9.28 14.95 24.44
CA GLU A 222 -8.18 15.57 23.67
C GLU A 222 -6.86 14.83 23.85
N ASN A 223 -6.60 14.31 25.05
CA ASN A 223 -5.40 13.53 25.33
C ASN A 223 -5.40 12.19 24.57
N THR A 224 -6.53 11.51 24.50
CA THR A 224 -6.70 10.28 23.72
C THR A 224 -6.46 10.54 22.23
N LEU A 225 -7.04 11.62 21.71
CA LEU A 225 -6.86 12.03 20.31
C LEU A 225 -5.37 12.29 20.00
N ARG A 226 -4.67 13.01 20.86
CA ARG A 226 -3.23 13.28 20.70
C ARG A 226 -2.37 12.00 20.74
N VAL A 227 -2.75 11.03 21.56
CA VAL A 227 -2.04 9.73 21.61
C VAL A 227 -2.21 8.97 20.30
N LEU A 228 -3.39 9.02 19.70
CA LEU A 228 -3.65 8.37 18.40
C LEU A 228 -2.93 9.05 17.23
N GLN A 229 -2.66 10.36 17.33
CA GLN A 229 -2.03 11.17 16.28
C GLN A 229 -0.49 11.13 16.32
N ASN A 230 0.12 10.62 17.38
CA ASN A 230 1.58 10.54 17.56
C ASN A 230 2.12 9.15 17.24
#